data_fa1026d78586e56a56cb99bbace5bb89
#
_entry.id   fa1026d78586e56a56cb99bbace5bb89
#
_cell.length_a   1.000
_cell.length_b   1.000
_cell.length_c   1.000
_cell.angle_alpha   90.00
_cell.angle_beta   90.00
_cell.angle_gamma   90.00
#
_symmetry.space_group_name_H-M   'P 1'
#
loop_
_entity.id
_entity.type
_entity.pdbx_description
1 polymer ?
#
loop_
_entity_poly.entity_id
_entity_poly.type
_entity_poly.pdbx_seq_one_letter_code
_entity_poly.pdbx_strand_id
1 'polypeptide(L)'
;MLNELSVRFLKVLEFLIDKKYVSDNKDFASKISVSASLITEISKGRSNVGLTAIQNTVLTFPIDSDWLLTGRGCMFRDSEETGDASG
;
A
#
# COMPACT_ATOMS: atom_id res chain seq x y z
N MET A 1 -12.38 11.24 -9.92
CA MET A 1 -11.48 11.67 -8.83
C MET A 1 -11.34 10.55 -7.81
N LEU A 2 -10.12 10.32 -7.34
CA LEU A 2 -9.88 9.27 -6.37
C LEU A 2 -10.29 9.72 -4.98
N ASN A 3 -10.79 8.78 -4.16
CA ASN A 3 -11.02 9.07 -2.75
C ASN A 3 -9.69 9.05 -2.01
N GLU A 4 -9.70 9.48 -0.75
CA GLU A 4 -8.46 9.58 0.00
C GLU A 4 -7.82 8.23 0.25
N LEU A 5 -8.61 7.19 0.40
CA LEU A 5 -8.09 5.85 0.57
C LEU A 5 -7.27 5.43 -0.63
N SER A 6 -7.77 5.70 -1.84
CA SER A 6 -7.03 5.36 -3.06
C SER A 6 -5.76 6.17 -3.18
N VAL A 7 -5.79 7.45 -2.79
CA VAL A 7 -4.60 8.29 -2.82
C VAL A 7 -3.54 7.72 -1.87
N ARG A 8 -3.93 7.33 -0.66
CA ARG A 8 -2.99 6.74 0.28
C ARG A 8 -2.47 5.40 -0.22
N PHE A 9 -3.32 4.62 -0.87
CA PHE A 9 -2.91 3.35 -1.46
C PHE A 9 -1.81 3.57 -2.51
N LEU A 10 -1.95 4.60 -3.34
CA LEU A 10 -0.92 4.90 -4.33
C LEU A 10 0.37 5.38 -3.68
N LYS A 11 0.28 6.08 -2.56
CA LYS A 11 1.47 6.47 -1.82
C LYS A 11 2.20 5.25 -1.26
N VAL A 12 1.45 4.26 -0.81
CA VAL A 12 2.03 3.00 -0.35
C VAL A 12 2.77 2.32 -1.50
N LEU A 13 2.16 2.28 -2.67
CA LEU A 13 2.78 1.68 -3.84
C LEU A 13 4.11 2.37 -4.16
N GLU A 14 4.12 3.70 -4.19
CA GLU A 14 5.35 4.44 -4.45
C GLU A 14 6.41 4.15 -3.40
N PHE A 15 6.01 4.11 -2.13
CA PHE A 15 6.93 3.84 -1.04
C PHE A 15 7.55 2.46 -1.19
N LEU A 16 6.74 1.47 -1.52
CA LEU A 16 7.24 0.09 -1.64
C LEU A 16 8.18 -0.06 -2.82
N ILE A 17 7.93 0.65 -3.90
CA ILE A 17 8.85 0.64 -5.04
C ILE A 17 10.15 1.32 -4.64
N ASP A 18 10.06 2.46 -3.97
CA ASP A 18 11.24 3.21 -3.56
C ASP A 18 12.11 2.40 -2.61
N LYS A 19 11.51 1.66 -1.70
CA LYS A 19 12.24 0.85 -0.74
C LYS A 19 12.58 -0.55 -1.26
N LYS A 20 12.22 -0.83 -2.52
CA LYS A 20 12.55 -2.07 -3.18
C LYS A 20 11.85 -3.31 -2.64
N TYR A 21 10.73 -3.11 -1.98
CA TYR A 21 9.88 -4.25 -1.60
C TYR A 21 9.21 -4.83 -2.85
N VAL A 22 8.94 -3.98 -3.84
CA VAL A 22 8.40 -4.42 -5.13
C VAL A 22 9.17 -3.69 -6.23
N SER A 23 9.21 -4.26 -7.42
CA SER A 23 9.96 -3.66 -8.53
C SER A 23 9.13 -2.67 -9.32
N ASP A 24 7.84 -2.93 -9.47
CA ASP A 24 6.97 -2.05 -10.25
C ASP A 24 5.52 -2.35 -9.92
N ASN A 25 4.62 -1.70 -10.63
CA ASN A 25 3.18 -1.86 -10.40
C ASN A 25 2.73 -3.29 -10.60
N LYS A 26 3.27 -3.96 -11.61
CA LYS A 26 2.88 -5.32 -11.93
C LYS A 26 3.31 -6.27 -10.82
N ASP A 27 4.52 -6.07 -10.30
CA ASP A 27 5.03 -6.88 -9.21
C ASP A 27 4.19 -6.69 -7.95
N PHE A 28 3.83 -5.44 -7.66
CA PHE A 28 2.98 -5.13 -6.52
C PHE A 28 1.62 -5.83 -6.67
N ALA A 29 1.01 -5.72 -7.84
CA ALA A 29 -0.29 -6.34 -8.09
C ALA A 29 -0.21 -7.85 -7.87
N SER A 30 0.85 -8.47 -8.36
CA SER A 30 1.03 -9.90 -8.19
C SER A 30 1.13 -10.28 -6.72
N LYS A 31 1.84 -9.47 -5.94
CA LYS A 31 2.06 -9.79 -4.52
C LYS A 31 0.80 -9.64 -3.67
N ILE A 32 -0.12 -8.78 -4.08
CA ILE A 32 -1.38 -8.62 -3.35
C ILE A 32 -2.55 -9.28 -4.07
N SER A 33 -2.24 -10.10 -5.08
CA SER A 33 -3.25 -10.94 -5.77
C SER A 33 -4.36 -10.14 -6.46
N VAL A 34 -4.00 -9.00 -7.03
CA VAL A 34 -4.94 -8.24 -7.85
C VAL A 34 -4.37 -8.10 -9.24
N SER A 35 -5.17 -7.68 -10.21
CA SER A 35 -4.68 -7.55 -11.57
C SER A 35 -3.84 -6.29 -11.73
N ALA A 36 -2.85 -6.36 -12.61
CA ALA A 36 -2.05 -5.18 -12.91
C ALA A 36 -2.93 -4.10 -13.55
N SER A 37 -3.96 -4.51 -14.27
CA SER A 37 -4.90 -3.55 -14.85
C SER A 37 -5.61 -2.73 -13.79
N LEU A 38 -5.96 -3.35 -12.66
CA LEU A 38 -6.60 -2.63 -11.59
C LEU A 38 -5.67 -1.55 -11.03
N ILE A 39 -4.41 -1.89 -10.83
CA ILE A 39 -3.44 -0.92 -10.32
C ILE A 39 -3.30 0.24 -11.31
N THR A 40 -3.24 -0.06 -12.59
CA THR A 40 -3.16 0.96 -13.62
C THR A 40 -4.39 1.87 -13.60
N GLU A 41 -5.58 1.29 -13.47
CA GLU A 41 -6.80 2.08 -13.43
C GLU A 41 -6.85 3.00 -12.22
N ILE A 42 -6.42 2.49 -11.06
CA ILE A 42 -6.34 3.32 -9.88
C ILE A 42 -5.34 4.46 -10.06
N SER A 43 -4.18 4.16 -10.63
CA SER A 43 -3.15 5.16 -10.89
C SER A 43 -3.63 6.27 -11.80
N LYS A 44 -4.51 5.93 -12.74
CA LYS A 44 -5.04 6.91 -13.67
C LYS A 44 -6.28 7.63 -13.17
N GLY A 45 -6.72 7.30 -11.97
CA GLY A 45 -7.90 7.94 -11.38
C GLY A 45 -9.22 7.41 -11.89
N ARG A 46 -9.21 6.26 -12.57
CA ARG A 46 -10.43 5.69 -13.14
C ARG A 46 -11.16 4.77 -12.21
N SER A 47 -10.48 4.22 -11.21
CA SER A 47 -11.05 3.31 -10.25
C SER A 47 -10.53 3.62 -8.87
N ASN A 48 -11.31 3.33 -7.86
CA ASN A 48 -10.85 3.44 -6.49
C ASN A 48 -10.46 2.07 -5.97
N VAL A 49 -9.56 2.06 -4.98
CA VAL A 49 -9.10 0.81 -4.40
C VAL A 49 -10.22 0.16 -3.60
N GLY A 50 -10.30 -1.16 -3.66
CA GLY A 50 -11.30 -1.91 -2.92
C GLY A 50 -10.73 -2.50 -1.65
N LEU A 51 -11.62 -3.03 -0.81
CA LEU A 51 -11.23 -3.56 0.48
C LEU A 51 -10.28 -4.73 0.37
N THR A 52 -10.46 -5.60 -0.60
CA THR A 52 -9.60 -6.77 -0.78
C THR A 52 -8.15 -6.34 -1.02
N ALA A 53 -7.94 -5.33 -1.87
CA ALA A 53 -6.59 -4.85 -2.14
C ALA A 53 -5.98 -4.25 -0.89
N ILE A 54 -6.74 -3.50 -0.12
CA ILE A 54 -6.28 -2.91 1.13
C ILE A 54 -5.88 -4.01 2.11
N GLN A 55 -6.75 -4.97 2.30
CA GLN A 55 -6.51 -6.06 3.23
C GLN A 55 -5.26 -6.84 2.85
N ASN A 56 -5.13 -7.17 1.58
CA ASN A 56 -3.97 -7.94 1.12
C ASN A 56 -2.68 -7.14 1.26
N THR A 57 -2.75 -5.83 1.07
CA THR A 57 -1.58 -4.98 1.22
C THR A 57 -1.08 -4.98 2.66
N VAL A 58 -1.97 -4.82 3.64
CA VAL A 58 -1.53 -4.78 5.03
C VAL A 58 -1.11 -6.15 5.54
N LEU A 59 -1.61 -7.22 4.93
CA LEU A 59 -1.18 -8.57 5.30
C LEU A 59 0.14 -8.95 4.68
N THR A 60 0.46 -8.41 3.52
CA THR A 60 1.67 -8.78 2.78
C THR A 60 2.87 -7.91 3.14
N PHE A 61 2.64 -6.65 3.41
CA PHE A 61 3.71 -5.70 3.69
C PHE A 61 3.51 -5.07 5.06
N PRO A 62 4.56 -4.57 5.72
CA PRO A 62 4.43 -3.95 7.04
C PRO A 62 3.85 -2.54 6.95
N ILE A 63 2.67 -2.42 6.38
CA ILE A 63 1.97 -1.16 6.24
C ILE A 63 0.93 -1.08 7.34
N ASP A 64 0.87 0.07 8.01
CA ASP A 64 -0.08 0.26 9.10
C ASP A 64 -1.48 0.45 8.53
N SER A 65 -2.41 -0.41 8.93
CA SER A 65 -3.78 -0.33 8.44
C SER A 65 -4.48 0.94 8.92
N ASP A 66 -4.18 1.42 10.13
CA ASP A 66 -4.76 2.66 10.62
C ASP A 66 -4.36 3.82 9.72
N TRP A 67 -3.08 3.91 9.35
CA TRP A 67 -2.65 4.98 8.46
C TRP A 67 -3.33 4.88 7.11
N LEU A 68 -3.40 3.67 6.57
CA LEU A 68 -3.98 3.48 5.25
C LEU A 68 -5.46 3.85 5.22
N LEU A 69 -6.18 3.51 6.27
CA LEU A 69 -7.62 3.74 6.31
C LEU A 69 -8.00 5.14 6.79
N THR A 70 -7.18 5.75 7.65
CA THR A 70 -7.56 7.02 8.26
C THR A 70 -6.59 8.16 8.02
N GLY A 71 -5.38 7.86 7.61
CA GLY A 71 -4.33 8.87 7.45
C GLY A 71 -3.61 9.21 8.74
N ARG A 72 -3.91 8.52 9.83
CA ARG A 72 -3.28 8.80 11.12
C ARG A 72 -2.14 7.85 11.39
N GLY A 73 -1.12 8.35 12.07
CA GLY A 73 0.04 7.54 12.45
C GLY A 73 1.07 7.49 11.36
N CYS A 74 1.85 6.44 11.35
CA CYS A 74 2.91 6.25 10.37
C CYS A 74 2.53 5.19 9.36
N MET A 75 2.90 5.41 8.10
CA MET A 75 2.57 4.50 7.03
C MET A 75 3.19 3.12 7.23
N PHE A 76 4.44 3.08 7.67
CA PHE A 76 5.21 1.84 7.67
C PHE A 76 5.45 1.39 9.09
N ARG A 77 5.08 0.14 9.38
CA ARG A 77 5.20 -0.38 10.73
C ARG A 77 6.60 -0.85 11.09
N ASP A 78 7.41 -1.11 10.05
CA ASP A 78 8.71 -1.67 10.29
C ASP A 78 9.57 -0.84 11.19
N SER A 79 9.40 0.45 11.15
CA SER A 79 10.28 1.31 11.89
C SER A 79 10.17 1.11 13.37
N GLU A 80 9.00 0.70 13.87
CA GLU A 80 8.98 0.63 15.21
C GLU A 80 9.49 -0.61 15.79
N GLU A 81 9.66 -1.66 14.99
CA GLU A 81 10.20 -2.76 15.58
C GLU A 81 11.59 -2.61 15.91
N THR A 82 12.21 -1.67 15.33
CA THR A 82 13.52 -1.43 15.73
C THR A 82 13.53 -0.90 17.09
N GLY A 83 12.57 -0.27 17.36
CA GLY A 83 12.58 0.19 18.63
C GLY A 83 12.56 -0.93 19.57
N ASP A 84 12.41 -1.60 19.07
CA ASP A 84 12.54 -2.33 19.74
C ASP A 84 13.39 -2.92 19.99
N ALA A 85 13.26 -2.72 19.27
CA ALA A 85 13.90 -3.14 19.40
C ALA A 85 14.52 -3.13 20.33
N SER A 86 14.45 -2.89 20.25
CA SER A 86 14.79 -2.86 20.97
C SER A 86 14.81 -3.24 21.75
N GLY A 87 14.46 -3.41 21.46
CA GLY A 87 14.28 -3.91 21.99
C GLY A 87 14.77 -4.22 22.40
#